data_54cb7f25610ffa751c4256a636c4b8f6
#
_entry.id   54cb7f25610ffa751c4256a636c4b8f6
#
_cell.length_a   1.000
_cell.length_b   1.000
_cell.length_c   1.000
_cell.angle_alpha   90.00
_cell.angle_beta   90.00
_cell.angle_gamma   90.00
#
_symmetry.space_group_name_H-M   'P 1'
#
loop_
_entity.id
_entity.type
_entity.pdbx_description
1 polymer ?
#
loop_
_entity_poly.entity_id
_entity_poly.type
_entity_poly.pdbx_seq_one_letter_code
_entity_poly.pdbx_strand_id
1 'polypeptide(L)'
;MRNYFSIFVLLSSIVQNSYTDSFSFNSFNNHGSVGLINMPTARFYDESSFGFTIYDGNPDQKITMSSFPFDWLEASFFYTNIQNKPYCNFDFDPVCNQDFKDKGFNFKLRLKEEGIWPAIAVGINDIAGTGFYSSEYIVASYGINKTDFHFGLGWGELNGSKESFKNPLGKIDDRFYERPNDIEDRGGQFQPSRYFSGQKISPFFGATHALNEKYIIKLEYDTTVTPGNVGYKEAERDFSFGFDFNLSKNFTIGISSERGSSTTIRFTYKNYPKASKPRYEFKESTHKETDSSYVKFIRNLNENGIGVNKIFEGSEVIGVQMSQFTHPNLDIIDEIIRRASYNAGLSKPIKKDLRIADLKARTEYDDTFEKNAKLIYQRQVKKKFNTNTRLTFRPFLASREEFFKGALMLENISEYIFLDNLTFSSDIKYSLADNFDDLKYPPVDT
;
A
#
# COMPACT_ATOMS: atom_id res chain seq x y z
N MET A 1 5.07 35.86 -36.50
CA MET A 1 4.20 36.05 -35.32
C MET A 1 2.70 35.84 -35.60
N ARG A 2 2.25 35.48 -36.80
CA ARG A 2 0.80 35.39 -37.17
C ARG A 2 0.25 33.96 -37.13
N ASN A 3 1.10 32.92 -37.07
CA ASN A 3 0.66 31.53 -37.12
C ASN A 3 0.51 30.86 -35.73
N TYR A 4 1.06 31.46 -34.68
CA TYR A 4 0.92 30.88 -33.30
C TYR A 4 -0.40 31.27 -32.61
N PHE A 5 -1.03 32.38 -33.06
CA PHE A 5 -2.31 32.82 -32.53
C PHE A 5 -3.49 31.94 -32.96
N SER A 6 -3.37 31.34 -34.16
CA SER A 6 -4.39 30.42 -34.70
C SER A 6 -4.41 29.05 -34.01
N ILE A 7 -3.26 28.59 -33.52
CA ILE A 7 -3.19 27.33 -32.74
C ILE A 7 -3.76 27.53 -31.35
N PHE A 8 -3.60 28.68 -30.74
CA PHE A 8 -4.13 28.99 -29.40
C PHE A 8 -5.66 29.15 -29.43
N VAL A 9 -6.25 29.66 -30.49
CA VAL A 9 -7.71 29.79 -30.66
C VAL A 9 -8.34 28.45 -31.00
N LEU A 10 -7.66 27.53 -31.68
CA LEU A 10 -8.17 26.17 -31.93
C LEU A 10 -8.16 25.29 -30.67
N LEU A 11 -7.22 25.51 -29.75
CA LEU A 11 -7.19 24.82 -28.47
C LEU A 11 -8.26 25.34 -27.49
N SER A 12 -8.68 26.61 -27.60
CA SER A 12 -9.69 27.18 -26.74
C SER A 12 -11.13 26.82 -27.12
N SER A 13 -11.37 26.34 -28.34
CA SER A 13 -12.70 25.92 -28.81
C SER A 13 -13.05 24.45 -28.52
N ILE A 14 -12.12 23.66 -27.97
CA ILE A 14 -12.36 22.26 -27.60
C ILE A 14 -12.81 22.12 -26.13
N VAL A 15 -12.78 23.21 -25.36
CA VAL A 15 -13.23 23.21 -23.96
C VAL A 15 -14.75 23.49 -23.89
N GLN A 16 -15.55 22.56 -24.36
CA GLN A 16 -16.97 22.48 -23.99
C GLN A 16 -17.19 21.25 -23.11
N ASN A 17 -17.36 21.53 -21.82
CA ASN A 17 -18.11 20.75 -20.82
C ASN A 17 -18.23 19.22 -21.09
N SER A 18 -17.32 18.45 -20.57
CA SER A 18 -17.61 17.08 -20.22
C SER A 18 -17.30 16.84 -18.75
N TYR A 19 -18.26 17.19 -17.89
CA TYR A 19 -18.49 16.45 -16.66
C TYR A 19 -18.99 15.06 -17.11
N THR A 20 -18.09 14.22 -17.57
CA THR A 20 -18.36 12.82 -17.81
C THR A 20 -17.68 12.01 -16.73
N ASP A 21 -18.34 10.96 -16.28
CA ASP A 21 -17.89 9.97 -15.30
C ASP A 21 -16.36 9.86 -15.29
N SER A 22 -15.75 10.28 -14.19
CA SER A 22 -14.29 10.33 -14.03
C SER A 22 -13.73 8.91 -14.08
N PHE A 23 -13.30 8.50 -15.27
CA PHE A 23 -12.45 7.34 -15.41
C PHE A 23 -11.19 7.60 -14.58
N SER A 24 -10.98 6.82 -13.55
CA SER A 24 -9.74 6.90 -12.80
C SER A 24 -8.61 6.29 -13.62
N PHE A 25 -7.79 7.12 -14.24
CA PHE A 25 -6.57 6.74 -14.97
C PHE A 25 -5.42 6.38 -14.03
N ASN A 26 -5.68 6.37 -12.73
CA ASN A 26 -4.65 6.15 -11.74
C ASN A 26 -4.18 4.70 -11.80
N SER A 27 -2.92 4.51 -12.12
CA SER A 27 -2.24 3.23 -11.97
C SER A 27 -0.82 3.45 -11.48
N PHE A 28 -0.27 2.45 -10.81
CA PHE A 28 1.12 2.50 -10.38
C PHE A 28 2.06 2.30 -11.56
N ASN A 29 3.22 2.93 -11.50
CA ASN A 29 4.35 2.68 -12.39
C ASN A 29 5.21 1.50 -11.85
N ASN A 30 6.30 1.18 -12.53
CA ASN A 30 7.20 0.10 -12.15
C ASN A 30 7.94 0.37 -10.82
N HIS A 31 8.02 1.63 -10.41
CA HIS A 31 8.61 2.05 -9.13
C HIS A 31 7.60 2.08 -7.99
N GLY A 32 6.33 1.75 -8.25
CA GLY A 32 5.28 1.71 -7.23
C GLY A 32 4.72 3.08 -6.84
N SER A 33 5.01 4.13 -7.58
CA SER A 33 4.34 5.45 -7.51
C SER A 33 3.23 5.54 -8.54
N VAL A 34 2.23 6.40 -8.33
CA VAL A 34 1.24 6.66 -9.39
C VAL A 34 1.93 7.34 -10.57
N GLY A 35 1.89 6.64 -11.73
CA GLY A 35 2.68 7.06 -12.88
C GLY A 35 2.39 6.30 -14.16
N LEU A 36 3.22 6.54 -15.17
CA LEU A 36 3.23 5.85 -16.45
C LEU A 36 3.88 4.46 -16.31
N ILE A 37 4.97 4.21 -17.02
CA ILE A 37 5.76 2.97 -16.92
C ILE A 37 6.87 3.19 -15.90
N ASN A 38 7.77 4.14 -16.15
CA ASN A 38 8.82 4.59 -15.25
C ASN A 38 8.63 6.06 -14.82
N MET A 39 8.03 6.87 -15.69
CA MET A 39 7.84 8.30 -15.44
C MET A 39 6.69 8.57 -14.47
N PRO A 40 6.85 9.57 -13.58
CA PRO A 40 5.79 9.97 -12.66
C PRO A 40 4.69 10.78 -13.36
N THR A 41 3.51 10.86 -12.71
CA THR A 41 2.39 11.72 -13.12
C THR A 41 1.93 12.60 -11.96
N ALA A 42 1.11 13.63 -12.25
CA ALA A 42 0.48 14.45 -11.22
C ALA A 42 -0.82 13.82 -10.66
N ARG A 43 -0.99 12.52 -10.85
CA ARG A 43 -2.15 11.77 -10.37
C ARG A 43 -1.88 11.17 -8.99
N PHE A 44 -2.94 11.02 -8.22
CA PHE A 44 -2.94 10.45 -6.86
C PHE A 44 -4.10 9.50 -6.71
N TYR A 45 -3.98 8.54 -5.82
CA TYR A 45 -5.12 7.80 -5.31
C TYR A 45 -5.79 8.56 -4.17
N ASP A 46 -6.98 8.11 -3.79
CA ASP A 46 -7.75 8.71 -2.71
C ASP A 46 -7.02 8.62 -1.37
N GLU A 47 -7.28 9.60 -0.51
CA GLU A 47 -6.79 9.63 0.86
C GLU A 47 -7.07 8.32 1.61
N SER A 48 -6.12 7.89 2.42
CA SER A 48 -6.11 6.61 3.15
C SER A 48 -5.96 5.36 2.28
N SER A 49 -5.69 5.51 0.98
CA SER A 49 -5.34 4.37 0.12
C SER A 49 -3.92 3.90 0.38
N PHE A 50 -3.67 2.64 0.05
CA PHE A 50 -2.31 2.11 0.00
C PHE A 50 -2.14 1.16 -1.18
N GLY A 51 -0.89 1.00 -1.60
CA GLY A 51 -0.49 0.11 -2.67
C GLY A 51 0.71 -0.76 -2.28
N PHE A 52 0.78 -1.92 -2.88
CA PHE A 52 1.93 -2.81 -2.83
C PHE A 52 2.26 -3.25 -4.25
N THR A 53 3.48 -2.99 -4.68
CA THR A 53 3.93 -3.29 -6.05
C THR A 53 5.13 -4.21 -6.02
N ILE A 54 5.10 -5.25 -6.83
CA ILE A 54 6.24 -6.11 -7.15
C ILE A 54 6.55 -5.90 -8.61
N TYR A 55 7.77 -5.55 -8.91
CA TYR A 55 8.27 -5.32 -10.25
C TYR A 55 9.48 -6.21 -10.52
N ASP A 56 9.48 -6.84 -11.68
CA ASP A 56 10.59 -7.61 -12.20
C ASP A 56 10.96 -7.11 -13.58
N GLY A 57 12.16 -6.55 -13.68
CA GLY A 57 12.68 -5.91 -14.88
C GLY A 57 14.19 -6.12 -15.04
N ASN A 58 14.82 -5.27 -15.83
CA ASN A 58 16.26 -5.33 -16.03
C ASN A 58 16.88 -3.95 -15.82
N PRO A 59 17.78 -3.78 -14.83
CA PRO A 59 18.31 -4.82 -13.95
C PRO A 59 17.52 -5.00 -12.64
N ASP A 60 16.46 -4.22 -12.42
CA ASP A 60 15.83 -4.08 -11.13
C ASP A 60 14.77 -5.15 -10.87
N GLN A 61 14.86 -5.74 -9.69
CA GLN A 61 13.74 -6.41 -9.03
C GLN A 61 13.36 -5.57 -7.83
N LYS A 62 12.14 -5.05 -7.81
CA LYS A 62 11.73 -4.03 -6.83
C LYS A 62 10.42 -4.39 -6.14
N ILE A 63 10.38 -4.15 -4.85
CA ILE A 63 9.15 -4.17 -4.06
C ILE A 63 8.93 -2.78 -3.50
N THR A 64 7.72 -2.25 -3.66
CA THR A 64 7.37 -0.92 -3.16
C THR A 64 6.06 -0.98 -2.39
N MET A 65 6.04 -0.31 -1.25
CA MET A 65 4.85 -0.04 -0.45
C MET A 65 4.53 1.44 -0.52
N SER A 66 3.34 1.79 -0.99
CA SER A 66 2.92 3.18 -1.20
C SER A 66 1.69 3.49 -0.38
N SER A 67 1.62 4.69 0.16
CA SER A 67 0.51 5.18 0.96
C SER A 67 0.11 6.60 0.57
N PHE A 68 -1.16 6.90 0.73
CA PHE A 68 -1.76 8.20 0.46
C PHE A 68 -2.41 8.71 1.76
N PRO A 69 -1.61 9.14 2.74
CA PRO A 69 -2.12 9.54 4.06
C PRO A 69 -3.03 10.77 3.97
N PHE A 70 -2.80 11.61 2.96
CA PHE A 70 -3.61 12.78 2.62
C PHE A 70 -3.83 12.80 1.10
N ASP A 71 -4.84 13.50 0.64
CA ASP A 71 -5.17 13.65 -0.78
C ASP A 71 -4.06 14.35 -1.60
N TRP A 72 -3.20 15.12 -0.93
CA TRP A 72 -2.07 15.87 -1.52
C TRP A 72 -0.72 15.19 -1.33
N LEU A 73 -0.61 14.05 -0.61
CA LEU A 73 0.65 13.38 -0.30
C LEU A 73 0.62 11.90 -0.71
N GLU A 74 1.56 11.52 -1.55
CA GLU A 74 1.96 10.14 -1.80
C GLU A 74 3.33 9.92 -1.17
N ALA A 75 3.46 8.90 -0.34
CA ALA A 75 4.70 8.46 0.28
C ALA A 75 4.92 6.97 0.01
N SER A 76 6.11 6.58 -0.42
CA SER A 76 6.44 5.19 -0.63
C SER A 76 7.80 4.80 -0.07
N PHE A 77 7.91 3.54 0.30
CA PHE A 77 9.15 2.86 0.66
C PHE A 77 9.42 1.78 -0.38
N PHE A 78 10.62 1.73 -0.91
CA PHE A 78 11.04 0.68 -1.83
C PHE A 78 12.22 -0.12 -1.30
N TYR A 79 12.29 -1.35 -1.74
CA TYR A 79 13.44 -2.22 -1.63
C TYR A 79 13.69 -2.85 -3.00
N THR A 80 14.94 -2.75 -3.47
CA THR A 80 15.32 -3.26 -4.79
C THR A 80 16.58 -4.11 -4.72
N ASN A 81 16.63 -5.11 -5.60
CA ASN A 81 17.83 -5.87 -5.94
C ASN A 81 18.27 -5.45 -7.33
N ILE A 82 19.49 -4.95 -7.47
CA ILE A 82 20.07 -4.56 -8.75
C ILE A 82 20.88 -5.73 -9.29
N GLN A 83 20.28 -6.50 -10.17
CA GLN A 83 20.88 -7.68 -10.77
C GLN A 83 22.17 -7.31 -11.49
N ASN A 84 23.16 -8.20 -11.43
CA ASN A 84 24.46 -8.05 -12.07
C ASN A 84 25.31 -6.87 -11.57
N LYS A 85 24.92 -6.21 -10.48
CA LYS A 85 25.78 -5.29 -9.75
C LYS A 85 26.27 -5.97 -8.49
N PRO A 86 27.53 -6.45 -8.45
CA PRO A 86 28.06 -7.14 -7.26
C PRO A 86 28.13 -6.20 -6.06
N TYR A 87 27.78 -6.70 -4.88
CA TYR A 87 27.91 -5.97 -3.61
C TYR A 87 29.28 -6.17 -2.95
N CYS A 88 30.08 -7.14 -3.39
CA CYS A 88 31.29 -7.57 -2.74
C CYS A 88 32.51 -6.76 -3.13
N ASN A 89 33.47 -6.66 -2.20
CA ASN A 89 34.81 -6.22 -2.52
C ASN A 89 35.62 -7.44 -2.99
N PHE A 90 35.93 -7.52 -4.29
CA PHE A 90 36.65 -8.63 -4.90
C PHE A 90 38.06 -8.86 -4.34
N ASP A 91 38.64 -7.89 -3.63
CA ASP A 91 39.95 -8.05 -2.96
C ASP A 91 39.86 -8.98 -1.74
N PHE A 92 38.66 -9.09 -1.14
CA PHE A 92 38.40 -9.90 0.05
C PHE A 92 37.49 -11.10 -0.21
N ASP A 93 36.65 -11.03 -1.22
CA ASP A 93 35.70 -12.08 -1.61
C ASP A 93 35.71 -12.27 -3.13
N PRO A 94 36.57 -13.20 -3.63
CA PRO A 94 36.71 -13.45 -5.07
C PRO A 94 35.49 -14.14 -5.68
N VAL A 95 34.60 -14.70 -4.88
CA VAL A 95 33.34 -15.32 -5.30
C VAL A 95 32.15 -14.52 -4.78
N CYS A 96 31.87 -13.42 -5.44
CA CYS A 96 30.74 -12.58 -5.07
C CYS A 96 29.41 -13.21 -5.47
N ASN A 97 28.64 -13.66 -4.51
CA ASN A 97 27.31 -14.26 -4.69
C ASN A 97 26.17 -13.33 -4.31
N GLN A 98 26.42 -12.03 -4.11
CA GLN A 98 25.38 -11.06 -3.77
C GLN A 98 25.30 -9.91 -4.77
N ASP A 99 24.08 -9.65 -5.24
CA ASP A 99 23.76 -8.42 -5.95
C ASP A 99 23.63 -7.23 -4.97
N PHE A 100 23.83 -6.05 -5.50
CA PHE A 100 23.64 -4.82 -4.77
C PHE A 100 22.15 -4.62 -4.45
N LYS A 101 21.87 -4.31 -3.19
CA LYS A 101 20.51 -4.07 -2.70
C LYS A 101 20.40 -2.63 -2.24
N ASP A 102 19.32 -1.99 -2.64
CA ASP A 102 19.03 -0.62 -2.24
C ASP A 102 17.64 -0.48 -1.65
N LYS A 103 17.47 0.54 -0.85
CA LYS A 103 16.21 0.91 -0.21
C LYS A 103 16.14 2.41 -0.04
N GLY A 104 14.95 2.98 -0.15
CA GLY A 104 14.75 4.41 0.02
C GLY A 104 13.28 4.76 0.16
N PHE A 105 13.05 6.05 0.35
CA PHE A 105 11.72 6.62 0.43
C PHE A 105 11.50 7.57 -0.72
N ASN A 106 10.27 7.59 -1.25
CA ASN A 106 9.85 8.56 -2.25
C ASN A 106 8.69 9.36 -1.70
N PHE A 107 8.64 10.64 -2.05
CA PHE A 107 7.55 11.53 -1.71
C PHE A 107 7.10 12.30 -2.94
N LYS A 108 5.78 12.41 -3.11
CA LYS A 108 5.16 13.24 -4.14
C LYS A 108 4.08 14.10 -3.50
N LEU A 109 4.11 15.39 -3.82
CA LEU A 109 3.20 16.40 -3.30
C LEU A 109 2.34 16.96 -4.44
N ARG A 110 1.04 17.00 -4.25
CA ARG A 110 0.11 17.70 -5.13
C ARG A 110 0.19 19.19 -4.85
N LEU A 111 0.61 19.96 -5.85
CA LEU A 111 0.62 21.43 -5.76
C LEU A 111 -0.68 22.05 -6.25
N LYS A 112 -1.35 21.36 -7.20
CA LYS A 112 -2.58 21.82 -7.80
C LYS A 112 -3.42 20.66 -8.32
N GLU A 113 -4.71 20.72 -8.09
CA GLU A 113 -5.68 19.80 -8.70
C GLU A 113 -6.01 20.21 -10.14
N GLU A 114 -6.43 19.21 -10.93
CA GLU A 114 -6.93 19.45 -12.28
C GLU A 114 -8.26 20.21 -12.26
N GLY A 115 -8.37 21.14 -13.16
CA GLY A 115 -9.57 21.89 -13.43
C GLY A 115 -9.49 22.45 -14.86
N ILE A 116 -9.62 23.76 -15.03
CA ILE A 116 -9.34 24.43 -16.32
C ILE A 116 -7.83 24.29 -16.67
N TRP A 117 -6.98 24.20 -15.65
CA TRP A 117 -5.54 24.02 -15.76
C TRP A 117 -5.15 22.59 -15.37
N PRO A 118 -4.04 22.08 -15.87
CA PRO A 118 -3.53 20.77 -15.51
C PRO A 118 -3.34 20.62 -14.00
N ALA A 119 -3.46 19.37 -13.49
CA ALA A 119 -2.92 19.00 -12.20
C ALA A 119 -1.41 19.18 -12.19
N ILE A 120 -0.82 19.61 -11.07
CA ILE A 120 0.63 19.80 -10.92
C ILE A 120 1.08 19.07 -9.64
N ALA A 121 2.16 18.31 -9.77
CA ALA A 121 2.83 17.67 -8.65
C ALA A 121 4.34 17.86 -8.70
N VAL A 122 4.97 17.80 -7.54
CA VAL A 122 6.41 17.76 -7.36
C VAL A 122 6.77 16.52 -6.56
N GLY A 123 7.89 15.88 -6.88
CA GLY A 123 8.33 14.72 -6.12
C GLY A 123 9.83 14.61 -5.99
N ILE A 124 10.23 13.84 -4.99
CA ILE A 124 11.62 13.50 -4.68
C ILE A 124 11.66 12.01 -4.43
N ASN A 125 12.54 11.32 -5.14
CA ASN A 125 12.76 9.89 -5.00
C ASN A 125 14.08 9.61 -4.29
N ASP A 126 14.12 8.48 -3.59
CA ASP A 126 15.29 7.96 -2.90
C ASP A 126 15.84 8.91 -1.83
N ILE A 127 14.93 9.39 -0.97
CA ILE A 127 15.30 10.13 0.24
C ILE A 127 15.78 9.11 1.28
N ALA A 128 16.90 9.39 1.91
CA ALA A 128 17.53 8.55 2.92
C ALA A 128 17.87 7.11 2.44
N GLY A 129 17.94 6.89 1.12
CA GLY A 129 18.52 5.70 0.52
C GLY A 129 20.01 5.86 0.25
N THR A 130 20.53 5.06 -0.70
CA THR A 130 21.93 5.17 -1.14
C THR A 130 22.14 6.30 -2.14
N GLY A 131 21.05 6.81 -2.73
CA GLY A 131 21.07 7.84 -3.76
C GLY A 131 21.19 7.31 -5.19
N PHE A 132 21.17 5.98 -5.40
CA PHE A 132 21.20 5.38 -6.74
C PHE A 132 19.99 5.79 -7.59
N TYR A 133 18.81 5.89 -6.98
CA TYR A 133 17.55 6.27 -7.62
C TYR A 133 17.18 7.73 -7.35
N SER A 134 18.15 8.51 -6.82
CA SER A 134 17.90 9.89 -6.45
C SER A 134 17.49 10.72 -7.64
N SER A 135 16.26 11.17 -7.62
CA SER A 135 15.68 12.02 -8.65
C SER A 135 14.62 12.95 -8.10
N GLU A 136 14.47 14.07 -8.74
CA GLU A 136 13.44 15.03 -8.46
C GLU A 136 12.68 15.35 -9.75
N TYR A 137 11.43 15.75 -9.61
CA TYR A 137 10.63 16.11 -10.75
C TYR A 137 9.54 17.12 -10.41
N ILE A 138 9.12 17.83 -11.43
CA ILE A 138 7.85 18.54 -11.47
C ILE A 138 7.07 18.02 -12.68
N VAL A 139 5.79 17.71 -12.50
CA VAL A 139 4.96 17.11 -13.54
C VAL A 139 3.58 17.72 -13.57
N ALA A 140 3.06 17.92 -14.78
CA ALA A 140 1.69 18.32 -15.06
C ALA A 140 0.93 17.17 -15.72
N SER A 141 -0.35 16.99 -15.39
CA SER A 141 -1.24 15.99 -15.99
C SER A 141 -2.58 16.61 -16.36
N TYR A 142 -3.10 16.24 -17.53
CA TYR A 142 -4.38 16.75 -18.03
C TYR A 142 -5.16 15.67 -18.77
N GLY A 143 -6.36 15.38 -18.29
CA GLY A 143 -7.24 14.35 -18.85
C GLY A 143 -8.16 14.91 -19.93
N ILE A 144 -8.25 14.22 -21.07
CA ILE A 144 -9.19 14.51 -22.15
C ILE A 144 -9.92 13.20 -22.49
N ASN A 145 -11.20 13.09 -22.16
CA ASN A 145 -11.98 11.88 -22.34
C ASN A 145 -11.33 10.65 -21.66
N LYS A 146 -10.94 9.64 -22.44
CA LYS A 146 -10.28 8.42 -21.98
C LYS A 146 -8.75 8.47 -22.04
N THR A 147 -8.17 9.63 -22.32
CA THR A 147 -6.72 9.83 -22.45
C THR A 147 -6.25 10.84 -21.45
N ASP A 148 -5.19 10.51 -20.74
CA ASP A 148 -4.52 11.39 -19.78
C ASP A 148 -3.11 11.69 -20.31
N PHE A 149 -2.78 12.98 -20.46
CA PHE A 149 -1.50 13.45 -20.95
C PHE A 149 -0.65 13.96 -19.80
N HIS A 150 0.64 13.67 -19.87
CA HIS A 150 1.59 14.01 -18.84
C HIS A 150 2.81 14.68 -19.46
N PHE A 151 3.28 15.73 -18.80
CA PHE A 151 4.51 16.43 -19.16
C PHE A 151 5.24 16.83 -17.90
N GLY A 152 6.55 16.57 -17.84
CA GLY A 152 7.35 16.89 -16.68
C GLY A 152 8.79 17.26 -17.00
N LEU A 153 9.49 17.70 -15.97
CA LEU A 153 10.91 17.99 -15.95
C LEU A 153 11.55 17.17 -14.84
N GLY A 154 12.63 16.48 -15.16
CA GLY A 154 13.34 15.58 -14.24
C GLY A 154 14.79 15.97 -14.01
N TRP A 155 15.23 15.78 -12.78
CA TRP A 155 16.61 15.89 -12.30
C TRP A 155 17.14 14.52 -11.89
N GLY A 156 18.43 14.38 -11.71
CA GLY A 156 19.06 13.14 -11.24
C GLY A 156 18.80 11.98 -12.19
N GLU A 157 18.26 10.87 -11.68
CA GLU A 157 17.96 9.67 -12.48
C GLU A 157 16.90 9.89 -13.59
N LEU A 158 16.16 10.96 -13.53
CA LEU A 158 15.22 11.35 -14.60
C LEU A 158 15.84 12.29 -15.64
N ASN A 159 17.16 12.50 -15.65
CA ASN A 159 17.85 13.41 -16.54
C ASN A 159 18.62 12.71 -17.67
N GLY A 160 18.09 11.65 -18.24
CA GLY A 160 18.73 10.86 -19.31
C GLY A 160 18.34 11.24 -20.74
N SER A 161 17.54 12.27 -20.96
CA SER A 161 17.17 12.70 -22.32
C SER A 161 18.31 13.33 -23.09
N LYS A 162 18.36 13.07 -24.39
CA LYS A 162 19.21 13.82 -25.35
C LYS A 162 18.79 15.28 -25.45
N GLU A 163 17.53 15.59 -25.20
CA GLU A 163 16.93 16.94 -25.25
C GLU A 163 17.07 17.69 -23.91
N SER A 164 18.07 17.35 -23.11
CA SER A 164 18.33 18.01 -21.83
C SER A 164 18.79 19.46 -22.01
N PHE A 165 18.39 20.34 -21.12
CA PHE A 165 18.77 21.76 -21.13
C PHE A 165 19.28 22.21 -19.74
N LYS A 166 19.91 23.39 -19.71
CA LYS A 166 20.56 23.92 -18.51
C LYS A 166 19.53 24.10 -17.37
N ASN A 167 19.87 23.66 -16.18
CA ASN A 167 19.00 23.77 -15.01
C ASN A 167 18.64 25.25 -14.74
N PRO A 168 17.35 25.62 -14.78
CA PRO A 168 16.94 27.02 -14.59
C PRO A 168 17.16 27.51 -13.16
N LEU A 169 17.19 26.63 -12.15
CA LEU A 169 17.41 27.00 -10.76
C LEU A 169 18.81 27.52 -10.49
N GLY A 170 19.80 27.11 -11.31
CA GLY A 170 21.15 27.65 -11.25
C GLY A 170 21.25 29.12 -11.65
N LYS A 171 20.20 29.76 -12.21
CA LYS A 171 20.12 31.21 -12.37
C LYS A 171 19.77 31.93 -11.07
N ILE A 172 19.18 31.21 -10.10
CA ILE A 172 18.82 31.74 -8.78
C ILE A 172 20.03 31.63 -7.84
N ASP A 173 20.69 30.45 -7.87
CA ASP A 173 21.89 30.18 -7.08
C ASP A 173 22.77 29.15 -7.82
N ASP A 174 24.04 29.47 -8.02
CA ASP A 174 24.99 28.62 -8.76
C ASP A 174 25.18 27.22 -8.12
N ARG A 175 24.89 27.06 -6.83
CA ARG A 175 24.91 25.77 -6.15
C ARG A 175 23.95 24.74 -6.76
N PHE A 176 22.89 25.18 -7.41
CA PHE A 176 21.99 24.27 -8.12
C PHE A 176 22.60 23.69 -9.41
N TYR A 177 23.73 24.17 -9.89
CA TYR A 177 24.44 23.53 -11.01
C TYR A 177 25.31 22.33 -10.56
N GLU A 178 25.56 22.19 -9.29
CA GLU A 178 26.42 21.15 -8.74
C GLU A 178 25.57 20.10 -8.01
N ARG A 179 25.54 18.87 -8.54
CA ARG A 179 24.91 17.73 -7.85
C ARG A 179 26.01 16.94 -7.14
N PRO A 180 25.99 16.83 -5.81
CA PRO A 180 26.94 16.02 -5.08
C PRO A 180 26.91 14.56 -5.54
N ASN A 181 28.09 14.02 -5.92
CA ASN A 181 28.23 12.64 -6.38
C ASN A 181 28.64 11.68 -5.27
N ASP A 182 28.75 12.17 -4.04
CA ASP A 182 29.19 11.40 -2.88
C ASP A 182 28.13 10.37 -2.49
N ILE A 183 27.97 9.39 -3.37
CA ILE A 183 27.27 8.14 -3.04
C ILE A 183 28.27 7.35 -2.20
N GLU A 184 28.37 7.68 -0.93
CA GLU A 184 28.92 6.72 0.00
C GLU A 184 27.93 5.55 0.07
N ASP A 185 28.42 4.31 -0.02
CA ASP A 185 27.64 3.05 0.07
C ASP A 185 26.86 2.90 1.41
N ARG A 186 26.77 3.95 2.18
CA ARG A 186 26.09 4.08 3.45
C ARG A 186 24.78 4.84 3.27
N GLY A 187 23.72 4.12 2.94
CA GLY A 187 22.36 4.68 2.91
C GLY A 187 21.99 5.35 4.24
N GLY A 188 20.98 6.22 4.20
CA GLY A 188 20.43 6.90 5.38
C GLY A 188 20.87 8.36 5.56
N GLN A 189 21.58 8.93 4.61
CA GLN A 189 21.98 10.34 4.67
C GLN A 189 20.94 11.24 4.00
N PHE A 190 20.54 12.29 4.68
CA PHE A 190 19.72 13.35 4.14
C PHE A 190 20.61 14.50 3.66
N GLN A 191 20.74 14.67 2.33
CA GLN A 191 21.56 15.70 1.72
C GLN A 191 20.70 16.70 0.92
N PRO A 192 20.20 17.78 1.53
CA PRO A 192 19.34 18.75 0.86
C PRO A 192 19.97 19.41 -0.38
N SER A 193 21.31 19.56 -0.41
CA SER A 193 22.06 20.13 -1.55
C SER A 193 21.98 19.30 -2.84
N ARG A 194 21.59 18.03 -2.73
CA ARG A 194 21.41 17.14 -3.88
C ARG A 194 20.10 17.42 -4.61
N TYR A 195 19.06 17.90 -3.91
CA TYR A 195 17.74 17.99 -4.51
C TYR A 195 17.62 19.17 -5.50
N PHE A 196 17.02 18.88 -6.65
CA PHE A 196 16.84 19.83 -7.77
C PHE A 196 18.13 20.42 -8.32
N SER A 197 19.26 19.75 -8.08
CA SER A 197 20.60 20.16 -8.48
C SER A 197 21.12 19.33 -9.65
N GLY A 198 22.16 19.87 -10.31
CA GLY A 198 22.78 19.33 -11.53
C GLY A 198 22.78 20.32 -12.66
N GLN A 199 23.74 20.21 -13.57
CA GLN A 199 23.90 21.17 -14.66
C GLN A 199 22.74 21.21 -15.65
N LYS A 200 22.08 20.06 -15.85
CA LYS A 200 21.03 19.88 -16.84
C LYS A 200 19.82 19.20 -16.23
N ILE A 201 18.68 19.43 -16.86
CA ILE A 201 17.41 18.76 -16.59
C ILE A 201 16.82 18.23 -17.89
N SER A 202 16.01 17.18 -17.81
CA SER A 202 15.36 16.57 -18.97
C SER A 202 13.86 16.76 -18.96
N PRO A 203 13.25 17.11 -20.11
CA PRO A 203 11.82 16.98 -20.27
C PRO A 203 11.45 15.51 -20.45
N PHE A 204 10.36 15.07 -19.82
CA PHE A 204 9.71 13.80 -20.08
C PHE A 204 8.22 14.01 -20.35
N PHE A 205 7.62 13.11 -21.09
CA PHE A 205 6.20 13.17 -21.41
C PHE A 205 5.62 11.79 -21.69
N GLY A 206 4.32 11.69 -21.66
CA GLY A 206 3.64 10.47 -22.01
C GLY A 206 2.13 10.59 -21.94
N ALA A 207 1.45 9.48 -22.21
CA ALA A 207 0.02 9.39 -22.16
C ALA A 207 -0.44 8.04 -21.62
N THR A 208 -1.55 8.08 -20.91
CA THR A 208 -2.31 6.91 -20.48
C THR A 208 -3.66 6.91 -21.20
N HIS A 209 -4.02 5.82 -21.84
CA HIS A 209 -5.32 5.65 -22.49
C HIS A 209 -6.09 4.48 -21.93
N ALA A 210 -7.26 4.74 -21.34
CA ALA A 210 -8.16 3.68 -20.86
C ALA A 210 -9.04 3.17 -22.00
N LEU A 211 -8.80 1.95 -22.46
CA LEU A 211 -9.71 1.29 -23.41
C LEU A 211 -11.07 1.04 -22.74
N ASN A 212 -11.02 0.54 -21.51
CA ASN A 212 -12.14 0.35 -20.61
C ASN A 212 -11.62 0.24 -19.15
N GLU A 213 -12.47 -0.13 -18.18
CA GLU A 213 -12.08 -0.28 -16.77
C GLU A 213 -11.00 -1.35 -16.52
N LYS A 214 -10.85 -2.32 -17.42
CA LYS A 214 -9.91 -3.44 -17.27
C LYS A 214 -8.59 -3.20 -17.98
N TYR A 215 -8.57 -2.44 -19.07
CA TYR A 215 -7.42 -2.36 -19.98
C TYR A 215 -6.96 -0.91 -20.12
N ILE A 216 -5.70 -0.67 -19.82
CA ILE A 216 -5.05 0.63 -19.90
C ILE A 216 -3.78 0.48 -20.73
N ILE A 217 -3.61 1.38 -21.70
CA ILE A 217 -2.39 1.48 -22.51
C ILE A 217 -1.59 2.69 -22.02
N LYS A 218 -0.28 2.54 -21.97
CA LYS A 218 0.66 3.59 -21.56
C LYS A 218 1.74 3.77 -22.62
N LEU A 219 2.08 5.01 -22.87
CA LEU A 219 3.20 5.41 -23.71
C LEU A 219 3.97 6.49 -22.98
N GLU A 220 5.30 6.39 -22.94
CA GLU A 220 6.13 7.43 -22.37
C GLU A 220 7.43 7.63 -23.15
N TYR A 221 7.92 8.85 -23.12
CA TYR A 221 9.29 9.21 -23.43
C TYR A 221 10.07 9.05 -22.13
N ASP A 222 10.85 7.98 -22.06
CA ASP A 222 11.54 7.52 -20.86
C ASP A 222 12.92 8.15 -20.78
N THR A 223 13.14 8.94 -19.75
CA THR A 223 14.39 9.68 -19.53
C THR A 223 15.19 9.12 -18.35
N THR A 224 14.91 7.91 -17.92
CA THR A 224 15.63 7.27 -16.83
C THR A 224 17.10 7.09 -17.17
N VAL A 225 17.98 7.57 -16.33
CA VAL A 225 19.40 7.22 -16.34
C VAL A 225 19.58 5.93 -15.59
N THR A 226 20.37 5.03 -16.14
CA THR A 226 20.58 3.73 -15.54
C THR A 226 21.60 3.81 -14.39
N PRO A 227 21.24 3.51 -13.16
CA PRO A 227 22.19 3.56 -12.06
C PRO A 227 23.28 2.49 -12.25
N GLY A 228 24.54 2.96 -12.31
CA GLY A 228 25.71 2.10 -12.21
C GLY A 228 26.18 1.35 -13.44
N ASN A 229 25.58 1.49 -14.60
CA ASN A 229 26.00 0.94 -15.92
C ASN A 229 26.40 -0.56 -15.98
N VAL A 230 26.11 -1.35 -14.96
CA VAL A 230 26.47 -2.76 -14.91
C VAL A 230 25.23 -3.62 -15.09
N GLY A 231 25.22 -4.44 -16.15
CA GLY A 231 24.11 -5.37 -16.43
C GLY A 231 22.89 -4.75 -17.13
N TYR A 232 22.87 -3.47 -17.34
CA TYR A 232 21.83 -2.80 -18.12
C TYR A 232 22.01 -3.09 -19.62
N LYS A 233 20.92 -3.40 -20.25
CA LYS A 233 20.90 -3.34 -21.72
C LYS A 233 20.80 -1.88 -22.14
N GLU A 234 21.66 -1.47 -23.08
CA GLU A 234 21.56 -0.14 -23.67
C GLU A 234 20.19 0.07 -24.26
N ALA A 235 19.65 1.27 -24.07
CA ALA A 235 18.36 1.65 -24.61
C ALA A 235 18.44 1.72 -26.14
N GLU A 236 17.60 0.95 -26.82
CA GLU A 236 17.49 0.99 -28.27
C GLU A 236 16.64 2.16 -28.76
N ARG A 237 15.72 2.63 -27.91
CA ARG A 237 14.75 3.68 -28.18
C ARG A 237 14.58 4.57 -26.95
N ASP A 238 14.04 5.76 -27.18
CA ASP A 238 13.72 6.70 -26.09
C ASP A 238 12.27 6.52 -25.56
N PHE A 239 11.50 5.61 -26.16
CA PHE A 239 10.10 5.38 -25.81
C PHE A 239 9.89 4.00 -25.18
N SER A 240 9.04 3.96 -24.15
CA SER A 240 8.52 2.76 -23.50
C SER A 240 7.03 2.61 -23.74
N PHE A 241 6.56 1.37 -23.90
CA PHE A 241 5.15 1.02 -24.09
C PHE A 241 4.71 0.08 -22.97
N GLY A 242 3.55 0.35 -22.40
CA GLY A 242 3.00 -0.45 -21.31
C GLY A 242 1.53 -0.78 -21.49
N PHE A 243 1.15 -1.89 -20.89
CA PHE A 243 -0.22 -2.34 -20.85
C PHE A 243 -0.55 -2.82 -19.43
N ASP A 244 -1.60 -2.23 -18.84
CA ASP A 244 -2.11 -2.65 -17.54
C ASP A 244 -3.42 -3.40 -17.70
N PHE A 245 -3.51 -4.54 -17.03
CA PHE A 245 -4.69 -5.36 -16.93
C PHE A 245 -5.20 -5.38 -15.47
N ASN A 246 -6.33 -4.74 -15.23
CA ASN A 246 -7.02 -4.75 -13.95
C ASN A 246 -7.79 -6.07 -13.77
N LEU A 247 -7.21 -7.04 -13.07
CA LEU A 247 -7.86 -8.31 -12.72
C LEU A 247 -9.10 -8.07 -11.84
N SER A 248 -9.00 -7.10 -10.95
CA SER A 248 -10.07 -6.64 -10.07
C SER A 248 -9.86 -5.18 -9.70
N LYS A 249 -10.75 -4.61 -8.87
CA LYS A 249 -10.58 -3.26 -8.33
C LYS A 249 -9.28 -3.10 -7.52
N ASN A 250 -8.75 -4.20 -6.98
CA ASN A 250 -7.59 -4.21 -6.10
C ASN A 250 -6.32 -4.74 -6.76
N PHE A 251 -6.41 -5.54 -7.83
CA PHE A 251 -5.25 -6.19 -8.44
C PHE A 251 -5.06 -5.76 -9.89
N THR A 252 -3.83 -5.37 -10.22
CA THR A 252 -3.42 -5.00 -11.58
C THR A 252 -2.16 -5.76 -11.95
N ILE A 253 -2.10 -6.26 -13.18
CA ILE A 253 -0.90 -6.77 -13.83
C ILE A 253 -0.49 -5.75 -14.88
N GLY A 254 0.75 -5.30 -14.82
CA GLY A 254 1.37 -4.44 -15.84
C GLY A 254 2.43 -5.22 -16.60
N ILE A 255 2.46 -5.06 -17.90
CA ILE A 255 3.52 -5.57 -18.78
C ILE A 255 4.02 -4.38 -19.58
N SER A 256 5.34 -4.21 -19.67
CA SER A 256 5.92 -3.13 -20.45
C SER A 256 7.13 -3.56 -21.27
N SER A 257 7.32 -2.88 -22.40
CA SER A 257 8.55 -2.91 -23.18
C SER A 257 9.26 -1.59 -22.94
N GLU A 258 10.37 -1.67 -22.23
CA GLU A 258 11.10 -0.49 -21.79
C GLU A 258 12.22 -0.18 -22.78
N ARG A 259 12.11 0.98 -23.42
CA ARG A 259 13.11 1.56 -24.34
C ARG A 259 13.61 0.59 -25.42
N GLY A 260 12.80 -0.44 -25.77
CA GLY A 260 13.13 -1.49 -26.75
C GLY A 260 14.12 -2.55 -26.25
N SER A 261 14.72 -2.38 -25.09
CA SER A 261 15.80 -3.23 -24.58
C SER A 261 15.33 -4.33 -23.61
N SER A 262 14.22 -4.14 -22.93
CA SER A 262 13.70 -5.11 -21.96
C SER A 262 12.18 -5.22 -21.98
N THR A 263 11.70 -6.40 -21.60
CA THR A 263 10.27 -6.64 -21.29
C THR A 263 10.17 -6.91 -19.81
N THR A 264 9.23 -6.27 -19.16
CA THR A 264 9.10 -6.27 -17.71
C THR A 264 7.69 -6.61 -17.28
N ILE A 265 7.55 -7.10 -16.08
CA ILE A 265 6.26 -7.43 -15.48
C ILE A 265 6.12 -6.77 -14.12
N ARG A 266 4.90 -6.30 -13.84
CA ARG A 266 4.54 -5.69 -12.58
C ARG A 266 3.24 -6.27 -12.04
N PHE A 267 3.22 -6.57 -10.75
CA PHE A 267 2.03 -6.91 -10.00
C PHE A 267 1.75 -5.82 -8.98
N THR A 268 0.54 -5.32 -8.95
CA THR A 268 0.14 -4.29 -7.99
C THR A 268 -1.11 -4.71 -7.26
N TYR A 269 -1.07 -4.64 -5.94
CA TYR A 269 -2.23 -4.67 -5.07
C TYR A 269 -2.51 -3.26 -4.57
N LYS A 270 -3.75 -2.82 -4.65
CA LYS A 270 -4.20 -1.54 -4.08
C LYS A 270 -5.44 -1.74 -3.22
N ASN A 271 -5.54 -0.99 -2.15
CA ASN A 271 -6.70 -1.02 -1.28
C ASN A 271 -7.18 0.40 -0.97
N TYR A 272 -8.49 0.53 -0.82
CA TYR A 272 -9.19 1.76 -0.48
C TYR A 272 -9.95 1.56 0.83
N PRO A 273 -9.33 1.72 2.01
CA PRO A 273 -9.97 1.42 3.28
C PRO A 273 -11.23 2.24 3.53
N LYS A 274 -11.32 3.47 3.02
CA LYS A 274 -12.52 4.31 3.13
C LYS A 274 -13.65 3.85 2.20
N ALA A 275 -13.34 3.30 1.03
CA ALA A 275 -14.34 2.79 0.10
C ALA A 275 -14.88 1.42 0.52
N SER A 276 -14.07 0.63 1.19
CA SER A 276 -14.47 -0.61 1.81
C SER A 276 -15.00 -0.36 3.24
N LYS A 277 -16.12 0.36 3.37
CA LYS A 277 -16.94 0.05 4.55
C LYS A 277 -17.27 -1.43 4.41
N PRO A 278 -16.74 -2.32 5.27
CA PRO A 278 -17.19 -3.70 5.24
C PRO A 278 -18.70 -3.61 5.35
N ARG A 279 -19.43 -4.09 4.35
CA ARG A 279 -20.86 -4.30 4.46
C ARG A 279 -20.99 -5.34 5.55
N TYR A 280 -21.20 -4.85 6.77
CA TYR A 280 -21.53 -5.72 7.87
C TYR A 280 -22.88 -6.32 7.54
N GLU A 281 -22.90 -7.60 7.28
CA GLU A 281 -24.12 -8.38 7.11
C GLU A 281 -24.45 -9.04 8.45
N PHE A 282 -25.55 -8.61 9.05
CA PHE A 282 -26.01 -9.18 10.29
C PHE A 282 -26.42 -10.63 10.08
N LYS A 283 -25.79 -11.56 10.78
CA LYS A 283 -26.10 -12.98 10.76
C LYS A 283 -27.15 -13.28 11.83
N GLU A 284 -28.32 -13.75 11.39
CA GLU A 284 -29.33 -14.24 12.33
C GLU A 284 -28.96 -15.63 12.82
N SER A 285 -29.01 -15.82 14.13
CA SER A 285 -28.79 -17.13 14.71
C SER A 285 -30.08 -17.98 14.63
N THR A 286 -29.89 -19.28 14.49
CA THR A 286 -31.03 -20.23 14.60
C THR A 286 -31.50 -20.30 16.04
N HIS A 287 -32.81 -20.13 16.25
CA HIS A 287 -33.45 -20.18 17.56
C HIS A 287 -34.41 -21.34 17.64
N LYS A 288 -34.53 -21.93 18.85
CA LYS A 288 -35.62 -22.81 19.20
C LYS A 288 -36.80 -21.97 19.70
N GLU A 289 -38.03 -22.38 19.45
CA GLU A 289 -39.22 -21.69 19.97
C GLU A 289 -39.22 -21.54 21.50
N THR A 290 -38.62 -22.48 22.19
CA THR A 290 -38.50 -22.50 23.66
C THR A 290 -37.40 -21.61 24.23
N ASP A 291 -36.55 -20.99 23.35
CA ASP A 291 -35.45 -20.14 23.84
C ASP A 291 -35.99 -18.83 24.42
N SER A 292 -35.49 -18.43 25.58
CA SER A 292 -35.83 -17.13 26.18
C SER A 292 -35.25 -15.98 25.34
N SER A 293 -35.83 -14.78 25.48
CA SER A 293 -35.35 -13.57 24.80
C SER A 293 -33.84 -13.31 25.03
N TYR A 294 -33.36 -13.52 26.25
CA TYR A 294 -31.95 -13.37 26.57
C TYR A 294 -31.04 -14.41 25.87
N VAL A 295 -31.51 -15.65 25.71
CA VAL A 295 -30.77 -16.69 24.98
C VAL A 295 -30.69 -16.35 23.50
N LYS A 296 -31.78 -15.89 22.91
CA LYS A 296 -31.82 -15.41 21.51
C LYS A 296 -30.89 -14.23 21.31
N PHE A 297 -30.90 -13.28 22.24
CA PHE A 297 -30.02 -12.11 22.20
C PHE A 297 -28.53 -12.50 22.25
N ILE A 298 -28.14 -13.36 23.21
CA ILE A 298 -26.78 -13.84 23.38
C ILE A 298 -26.29 -14.57 22.10
N ARG A 299 -27.13 -15.45 21.53
CA ARG A 299 -26.76 -16.16 20.29
C ARG A 299 -26.57 -15.23 19.11
N ASN A 300 -27.48 -14.28 18.92
CA ASN A 300 -27.34 -13.27 17.85
C ASN A 300 -26.05 -12.46 18.00
N LEU A 301 -25.69 -12.05 19.22
CA LEU A 301 -24.43 -11.34 19.45
C LEU A 301 -23.22 -12.23 19.15
N ASN A 302 -23.23 -13.48 19.60
CA ASN A 302 -22.12 -14.42 19.40
C ASN A 302 -21.89 -14.75 17.92
N GLU A 303 -22.96 -14.98 17.12
CA GLU A 303 -22.87 -15.21 15.68
C GLU A 303 -22.28 -14.01 14.92
N ASN A 304 -22.41 -12.83 15.53
CA ASN A 304 -21.88 -11.59 14.98
C ASN A 304 -20.56 -11.16 15.66
N GLY A 305 -19.86 -12.08 16.33
CA GLY A 305 -18.52 -11.86 16.88
C GLY A 305 -18.47 -11.05 18.18
N ILE A 306 -19.60 -10.89 18.87
CA ILE A 306 -19.67 -10.21 20.17
C ILE A 306 -19.95 -11.23 21.27
N GLY A 307 -18.99 -11.45 22.14
CA GLY A 307 -19.15 -12.32 23.31
C GLY A 307 -19.84 -11.60 24.45
N VAL A 308 -20.82 -12.25 25.09
CA VAL A 308 -21.52 -11.71 26.25
C VAL A 308 -20.95 -12.34 27.55
N ASN A 309 -20.49 -11.47 28.46
CA ASN A 309 -19.93 -11.88 29.74
C ASN A 309 -21.00 -11.87 30.86
N LYS A 310 -21.76 -10.76 30.97
CA LYS A 310 -22.84 -10.62 31.96
C LYS A 310 -24.02 -9.86 31.39
N ILE A 311 -25.22 -10.16 31.88
CA ILE A 311 -26.43 -9.40 31.62
C ILE A 311 -27.07 -9.05 32.93
N PHE A 312 -27.35 -7.78 33.12
CA PHE A 312 -28.05 -7.23 34.30
C PHE A 312 -29.38 -6.63 33.87
N GLU A 313 -30.46 -6.97 34.52
CA GLU A 313 -31.76 -6.37 34.27
C GLU A 313 -32.11 -5.33 35.33
N GLY A 314 -32.14 -4.07 34.94
CA GLY A 314 -32.66 -3.00 35.76
C GLY A 314 -34.15 -2.74 35.50
N SER A 315 -34.74 -1.77 36.21
CA SER A 315 -36.13 -1.36 36.01
C SER A 315 -36.42 -0.85 34.60
N GLU A 316 -35.56 -0.02 34.08
CA GLU A 316 -35.78 0.67 32.79
C GLU A 316 -34.81 0.24 31.70
N VAL A 317 -33.62 -0.27 32.04
CA VAL A 317 -32.57 -0.61 31.11
C VAL A 317 -31.98 -1.99 31.38
N ILE A 318 -31.40 -2.59 30.36
CA ILE A 318 -30.61 -3.83 30.46
C ILE A 318 -29.15 -3.47 30.29
N GLY A 319 -28.31 -3.76 31.28
CA GLY A 319 -26.87 -3.64 31.22
C GLY A 319 -26.25 -4.89 30.65
N VAL A 320 -25.38 -4.77 29.67
CA VAL A 320 -24.70 -5.92 29.04
C VAL A 320 -23.21 -5.68 29.03
N GLN A 321 -22.48 -6.53 29.75
CA GLN A 321 -21.05 -6.60 29.71
C GLN A 321 -20.65 -7.54 28.57
N MET A 322 -19.90 -7.02 27.60
CA MET A 322 -19.53 -7.75 26.39
C MET A 322 -18.07 -7.55 26.00
N SER A 323 -17.53 -8.53 25.29
CA SER A 323 -16.18 -8.52 24.75
C SER A 323 -16.20 -8.79 23.25
N GLN A 324 -15.43 -8.06 22.49
CA GLN A 324 -15.30 -8.28 21.07
C GLN A 324 -13.92 -7.83 20.55
N PHE A 325 -13.46 -8.49 19.45
CA PHE A 325 -12.21 -8.19 18.74
C PHE A 325 -12.41 -8.09 17.22
N THR A 326 -13.64 -8.36 16.75
CA THR A 326 -13.93 -8.53 15.33
C THR A 326 -14.26 -7.21 14.63
N HIS A 327 -14.87 -6.26 15.36
CA HIS A 327 -15.38 -5.01 14.79
C HIS A 327 -14.64 -3.82 15.38
N PRO A 328 -13.76 -3.15 14.61
CA PRO A 328 -13.05 -1.95 15.08
C PRO A 328 -13.97 -0.71 15.14
N ASN A 329 -15.08 -0.71 14.39
CA ASN A 329 -16.01 0.41 14.34
C ASN A 329 -17.14 0.24 15.36
N LEU A 330 -17.28 1.22 16.25
CA LEU A 330 -18.30 1.22 17.30
C LEU A 330 -19.73 1.32 16.75
N ASP A 331 -19.94 2.01 15.62
CA ASP A 331 -21.27 2.12 14.99
C ASP A 331 -21.80 0.75 14.52
N ILE A 332 -20.89 -0.11 14.06
CA ILE A 332 -21.24 -1.49 13.68
C ILE A 332 -21.67 -2.28 14.91
N ILE A 333 -20.96 -2.12 16.02
CA ILE A 333 -21.30 -2.79 17.29
C ILE A 333 -22.69 -2.35 17.76
N ASP A 334 -23.00 -1.05 17.69
CA ASP A 334 -24.28 -0.51 18.08
C ASP A 334 -25.42 -1.03 17.20
N GLU A 335 -25.19 -1.15 15.89
CA GLU A 335 -26.16 -1.73 14.96
C GLU A 335 -26.37 -3.24 15.23
N ILE A 336 -25.30 -3.98 15.53
CA ILE A 336 -25.41 -5.40 15.93
C ILE A 336 -26.29 -5.55 17.19
N ILE A 337 -26.01 -4.74 18.22
CA ILE A 337 -26.75 -4.79 19.48
C ILE A 337 -28.21 -4.46 19.24
N ARG A 338 -28.49 -3.42 18.46
CA ARG A 338 -29.85 -2.99 18.11
C ARG A 338 -30.62 -4.10 17.39
N ARG A 339 -30.05 -4.72 16.36
CA ARG A 339 -30.67 -5.83 15.62
C ARG A 339 -30.85 -7.07 16.47
N ALA A 340 -29.83 -7.44 17.24
CA ALA A 340 -29.89 -8.58 18.15
C ALA A 340 -30.99 -8.41 19.22
N SER A 341 -31.13 -7.20 19.79
CA SER A 341 -32.18 -6.86 20.74
C SER A 341 -33.57 -6.96 20.13
N TYR A 342 -33.74 -6.38 18.92
CA TYR A 342 -35.00 -6.43 18.18
C TYR A 342 -35.41 -7.87 17.87
N ASN A 343 -34.52 -8.68 17.29
CA ASN A 343 -34.78 -10.07 16.92
C ASN A 343 -35.03 -10.97 18.15
N ALA A 344 -34.51 -10.60 19.31
CA ALA A 344 -34.76 -11.29 20.56
C ALA A 344 -36.07 -10.87 21.27
N GLY A 345 -36.73 -9.80 20.78
CA GLY A 345 -37.94 -9.28 21.41
C GLY A 345 -37.69 -8.59 22.76
N LEU A 346 -36.51 -7.99 22.94
CA LEU A 346 -36.20 -7.21 24.15
C LEU A 346 -36.75 -5.78 23.96
N SER A 347 -37.57 -5.35 24.92
CA SER A 347 -38.25 -4.04 24.88
C SER A 347 -37.48 -2.92 25.58
N LYS A 348 -36.63 -3.27 26.54
CA LYS A 348 -35.85 -2.28 27.28
C LYS A 348 -34.59 -1.87 26.52
N PRO A 349 -34.19 -0.60 26.58
CA PRO A 349 -32.93 -0.16 25.96
C PRO A 349 -31.72 -0.88 26.58
N ILE A 350 -30.77 -1.19 25.70
CA ILE A 350 -29.51 -1.87 26.07
C ILE A 350 -28.44 -0.82 26.35
N LYS A 351 -27.83 -0.87 27.52
CA LYS A 351 -26.60 -0.16 27.87
C LYS A 351 -25.42 -1.11 27.88
N LYS A 352 -24.34 -0.75 27.25
CA LYS A 352 -23.18 -1.62 27.06
C LYS A 352 -22.03 -1.28 28.01
N ASP A 353 -21.32 -2.31 28.48
CA ASP A 353 -19.97 -2.24 29.04
C ASP A 353 -19.07 -3.08 28.10
N LEU A 354 -18.40 -2.38 27.17
CA LEU A 354 -17.54 -3.01 26.19
C LEU A 354 -16.13 -3.18 26.77
N ARG A 355 -15.62 -4.42 26.77
CA ARG A 355 -14.31 -4.78 27.28
C ARG A 355 -13.42 -5.40 26.19
N ILE A 356 -12.14 -5.10 26.26
CA ILE A 356 -11.08 -5.69 25.46
C ILE A 356 -10.11 -6.33 26.46
N ALA A 357 -10.05 -7.67 26.46
CA ALA A 357 -9.21 -8.42 27.40
C ALA A 357 -9.36 -7.92 28.86
N ASP A 358 -10.61 -7.85 29.35
CA ASP A 358 -11.02 -7.36 30.68
C ASP A 358 -10.80 -5.87 30.96
N LEU A 359 -10.16 -5.14 30.07
CA LEU A 359 -10.03 -3.68 30.19
C LEU A 359 -11.32 -3.00 29.73
N LYS A 360 -11.85 -2.07 30.52
CA LYS A 360 -13.01 -1.26 30.15
C LYS A 360 -12.64 -0.36 28.95
N ALA A 361 -13.24 -0.61 27.79
CA ALA A 361 -13.04 0.21 26.60
C ALA A 361 -14.11 1.34 26.52
N ARG A 362 -15.38 0.99 26.76
CA ARG A 362 -16.48 1.95 26.80
C ARG A 362 -17.60 1.42 27.68
N THR A 363 -17.97 2.17 28.70
CA THR A 363 -19.01 1.82 29.66
C THR A 363 -20.11 2.87 29.66
N GLU A 364 -21.38 2.46 29.56
CA GLU A 364 -22.56 3.33 29.55
C GLU A 364 -23.37 3.23 30.84
N TYR A 365 -22.92 2.41 31.79
CA TYR A 365 -23.48 2.30 33.13
C TYR A 365 -22.37 2.13 34.18
N ASP A 366 -22.66 2.42 35.43
CA ASP A 366 -21.71 2.41 36.52
C ASP A 366 -21.83 1.15 37.41
N ASP A 367 -20.91 1.01 38.36
CA ASP A 367 -20.88 -0.11 39.30
C ASP A 367 -22.09 -0.07 40.28
N THR A 368 -22.74 1.09 40.44
CA THR A 368 -23.98 1.24 41.24
C THR A 368 -25.15 0.60 40.52
N PHE A 369 -25.24 0.68 39.23
CA PHE A 369 -26.24 -0.06 38.45
C PHE A 369 -26.07 -1.57 38.59
N GLU A 370 -24.85 -2.10 38.50
CA GLU A 370 -24.61 -3.54 38.65
C GLU A 370 -25.02 -4.08 40.01
N LYS A 371 -24.84 -3.29 41.06
CA LYS A 371 -25.23 -3.69 42.45
C LYS A 371 -26.74 -3.72 42.65
N ASN A 372 -27.48 -2.85 41.95
CA ASN A 372 -28.93 -2.70 42.13
C ASN A 372 -29.76 -3.48 41.10
N ALA A 373 -29.16 -3.92 40.00
CA ALA A 373 -29.84 -4.67 38.95
C ALA A 373 -29.80 -6.19 39.20
N LYS A 374 -30.78 -6.91 38.68
CA LYS A 374 -30.83 -8.37 38.76
C LYS A 374 -29.86 -9.00 37.77
N LEU A 375 -28.91 -9.80 38.22
CA LEU A 375 -28.05 -10.59 37.36
C LEU A 375 -28.88 -11.70 36.67
N ILE A 376 -29.01 -11.63 35.35
CA ILE A 376 -29.75 -12.61 34.52
C ILE A 376 -28.82 -13.67 33.94
N TYR A 377 -27.63 -13.25 33.52
CA TYR A 377 -26.68 -14.15 32.87
C TYR A 377 -25.25 -13.81 33.29
N GLN A 378 -24.47 -14.82 33.55
CA GLN A 378 -23.04 -14.74 33.74
C GLN A 378 -22.38 -15.90 33.00
N ARG A 379 -21.43 -15.57 32.12
CA ARG A 379 -20.64 -16.57 31.40
C ARG A 379 -19.80 -17.36 32.42
N GLN A 380 -19.95 -18.64 32.42
CA GLN A 380 -19.04 -19.52 33.16
C GLN A 380 -17.85 -19.82 32.27
N VAL A 381 -16.66 -19.46 32.71
CA VAL A 381 -15.41 -19.85 32.03
C VAL A 381 -15.21 -21.34 32.33
N LYS A 382 -15.60 -22.18 31.38
CA LYS A 382 -15.24 -23.61 31.47
C LYS A 382 -13.78 -23.74 31.03
N LYS A 383 -13.00 -24.52 31.78
CA LYS A 383 -11.66 -24.95 31.37
C LYS A 383 -11.74 -25.46 29.94
N LYS A 384 -11.07 -24.80 28.99
CA LYS A 384 -11.20 -25.10 27.57
C LYS A 384 -9.84 -25.30 26.96
N PHE A 385 -9.72 -26.37 26.20
CA PHE A 385 -8.66 -26.55 25.24
C PHE A 385 -9.14 -25.97 23.92
N ASN A 386 -8.42 -24.96 23.42
CA ASN A 386 -8.63 -24.38 22.09
C ASN A 386 -7.44 -24.75 21.24
N THR A 387 -7.67 -25.25 20.06
CA THR A 387 -6.61 -25.48 19.07
C THR A 387 -7.04 -24.88 17.73
N ASN A 388 -6.10 -24.23 17.07
CA ASN A 388 -6.31 -23.66 15.74
C ASN A 388 -5.14 -24.06 14.87
N THR A 389 -5.43 -24.70 13.77
CA THR A 389 -4.43 -25.10 12.77
C THR A 389 -4.67 -24.32 11.50
N ARG A 390 -3.61 -23.66 11.01
CA ARG A 390 -3.68 -22.85 9.80
C ARG A 390 -2.47 -23.04 8.92
N LEU A 391 -2.64 -22.83 7.63
CA LEU A 391 -1.54 -22.67 6.69
C LEU A 391 -1.09 -21.22 6.70
N THR A 392 0.20 -21.00 6.86
CA THR A 392 0.82 -19.66 6.80
C THR A 392 1.92 -19.67 5.74
N PHE A 393 1.96 -18.61 4.96
CA PHE A 393 3.04 -18.37 4.01
C PHE A 393 3.90 -17.22 4.53
N ARG A 394 5.21 -17.44 4.64
CA ARG A 394 6.18 -16.45 5.14
C ARG A 394 7.20 -16.14 4.05
N PRO A 395 6.95 -15.06 3.29
CA PRO A 395 7.92 -14.60 2.31
C PRO A 395 8.99 -13.71 2.94
N PHE A 396 10.19 -13.73 2.38
CA PHE A 396 11.20 -12.70 2.61
C PHE A 396 12.13 -12.56 1.41
N LEU A 397 12.82 -11.43 1.34
CA LEU A 397 13.76 -11.12 0.28
C LEU A 397 15.15 -11.60 0.67
N ALA A 398 15.83 -12.27 -0.23
CA ALA A 398 17.09 -12.94 0.05
C ALA A 398 18.21 -12.57 -0.95
N SER A 399 18.96 -13.53 -1.43
CA SER A 399 20.21 -13.35 -2.17
C SER A 399 20.01 -13.17 -3.68
N ARG A 400 21.12 -13.05 -4.41
CA ARG A 400 21.20 -12.86 -5.85
C ARG A 400 20.51 -13.96 -6.67
N GLU A 401 20.77 -15.21 -6.30
CA GLU A 401 20.26 -16.36 -7.06
C GLU A 401 18.78 -16.61 -6.78
N GLU A 402 18.34 -16.25 -5.58
CA GLU A 402 16.98 -16.43 -5.13
C GLU A 402 16.47 -15.16 -4.42
N PHE A 403 16.06 -14.17 -5.22
CA PHE A 403 15.55 -12.90 -4.69
C PHE A 403 14.37 -13.09 -3.75
N PHE A 404 13.51 -14.05 -4.06
CA PHE A 404 12.33 -14.33 -3.27
C PHE A 404 12.46 -15.68 -2.58
N LYS A 405 12.52 -15.67 -1.26
CA LYS A 405 12.46 -16.89 -0.45
C LYS A 405 11.13 -16.94 0.32
N GLY A 406 10.66 -18.14 0.54
CA GLY A 406 9.41 -18.34 1.25
C GLY A 406 9.27 -19.72 1.86
N ALA A 407 8.47 -19.79 2.90
CA ALA A 407 8.05 -21.06 3.49
C ALA A 407 6.53 -21.15 3.57
N LEU A 408 6.00 -22.29 3.14
CA LEU A 408 4.63 -22.70 3.45
C LEU A 408 4.69 -23.53 4.72
N MET A 409 4.04 -23.05 5.77
CA MET A 409 4.10 -23.67 7.09
C MET A 409 2.72 -24.09 7.57
N LEU A 410 2.65 -25.22 8.23
CA LEU A 410 1.52 -25.61 9.04
C LEU A 410 1.77 -25.08 10.46
N GLU A 411 0.95 -24.15 10.90
CA GLU A 411 1.03 -23.53 12.22
C GLU A 411 -0.13 -24.05 13.08
N ASN A 412 0.18 -24.61 14.24
CA ASN A 412 -0.80 -25.02 15.24
C ASN A 412 -0.62 -24.20 16.50
N ILE A 413 -1.62 -23.41 16.82
CA ILE A 413 -1.70 -22.65 18.07
C ILE A 413 -2.69 -23.36 18.97
N SER A 414 -2.23 -23.83 20.12
CA SER A 414 -3.04 -24.49 21.11
C SER A 414 -2.99 -23.74 22.43
N GLU A 415 -4.16 -23.55 23.04
CA GLU A 415 -4.31 -22.86 24.32
C GLU A 415 -5.12 -23.72 25.26
N TYR A 416 -4.62 -23.86 26.47
CA TYR A 416 -5.31 -24.53 27.54
C TYR A 416 -5.47 -23.61 28.74
N ILE A 417 -6.72 -23.28 29.09
CA ILE A 417 -7.06 -22.47 30.26
C ILE A 417 -7.10 -23.40 31.46
N PHE A 418 -6.05 -23.33 32.28
CA PHE A 418 -5.88 -24.19 33.43
C PHE A 418 -6.60 -23.68 34.69
N LEU A 419 -6.47 -22.39 34.94
CA LEU A 419 -7.13 -21.62 35.99
C LEU A 419 -7.70 -20.33 35.37
N ASP A 420 -8.56 -19.62 36.10
CA ASP A 420 -9.17 -18.38 35.60
C ASP A 420 -8.14 -17.34 35.18
N ASN A 421 -6.93 -17.37 35.75
CA ASN A 421 -5.83 -16.46 35.48
C ASN A 421 -4.58 -17.14 34.92
N LEU A 422 -4.64 -18.41 34.55
CA LEU A 422 -3.50 -19.15 34.03
C LEU A 422 -3.86 -19.87 32.73
N THR A 423 -3.22 -19.43 31.66
CA THR A 423 -3.33 -20.03 30.32
C THR A 423 -1.99 -20.61 29.91
N PHE A 424 -1.97 -21.85 29.49
CA PHE A 424 -0.84 -22.45 28.80
C PHE A 424 -1.07 -22.34 27.30
N SER A 425 -0.12 -21.78 26.58
CA SER A 425 -0.19 -21.69 25.11
C SER A 425 1.03 -22.34 24.46
N SER A 426 0.81 -22.99 23.34
CA SER A 426 1.88 -23.53 22.49
C SER A 426 1.66 -23.07 21.05
N ASP A 427 2.74 -22.68 20.37
CA ASP A 427 2.77 -22.33 18.95
C ASP A 427 3.80 -23.24 18.27
N ILE A 428 3.30 -24.21 17.51
CA ILE A 428 4.11 -25.19 16.80
C ILE A 428 4.01 -24.88 15.31
N LYS A 429 5.17 -24.69 14.67
CA LYS A 429 5.28 -24.42 13.23
C LYS A 429 6.08 -25.52 12.57
N TYR A 430 5.49 -26.12 11.56
CA TYR A 430 6.12 -27.16 10.75
C TYR A 430 6.20 -26.68 9.31
N SER A 431 7.40 -26.65 8.73
CA SER A 431 7.59 -26.30 7.32
C SER A 431 7.13 -27.48 6.45
N LEU A 432 6.16 -27.20 5.57
CA LEU A 432 5.67 -28.16 4.58
C LEU A 432 6.50 -28.09 3.29
N ALA A 433 6.87 -26.88 2.91
CA ALA A 433 7.69 -26.58 1.76
C ALA A 433 8.40 -25.26 1.99
N ASP A 434 9.67 -25.20 1.71
CA ASP A 434 10.46 -23.97 1.74
C ASP A 434 11.60 -24.05 0.72
N ASN A 435 12.16 -22.88 0.39
CA ASN A 435 13.35 -22.75 -0.44
C ASN A 435 14.51 -22.12 0.36
N PHE A 436 14.73 -22.58 1.58
CA PHE A 436 15.74 -22.07 2.52
C PHE A 436 16.99 -22.92 2.59
N ASP A 437 17.26 -23.78 1.61
CA ASP A 437 18.35 -24.75 1.71
C ASP A 437 19.70 -24.08 1.99
N ASP A 438 19.97 -22.91 1.41
CA ASP A 438 21.21 -22.14 1.67
C ASP A 438 21.29 -21.57 3.09
N LEU A 439 20.16 -21.39 3.77
CA LEU A 439 20.13 -20.87 5.14
C LEU A 439 20.19 -21.97 6.20
N LYS A 440 19.93 -23.22 5.82
CA LYS A 440 20.00 -24.37 6.72
C LYS A 440 21.46 -24.77 7.05
N TYR A 441 22.34 -24.45 6.13
CA TYR A 441 23.76 -24.73 6.27
C TYR A 441 24.54 -23.41 6.13
N PRO A 442 24.76 -22.68 7.24
CA PRO A 442 25.63 -21.50 7.18
C PRO A 442 26.99 -21.93 6.60
N PRO A 443 27.61 -21.10 5.74
CA PRO A 443 28.93 -21.40 5.22
C PRO A 443 29.86 -21.68 6.40
N VAL A 444 30.48 -22.86 6.38
CA VAL A 444 31.52 -23.20 7.35
C VAL A 444 32.68 -22.30 7.00
N ASP A 445 32.98 -21.34 7.84
CA ASP A 445 34.21 -20.54 7.72
C ASP A 445 35.39 -21.51 7.75
N THR A 446 35.98 -21.73 6.56
CA THR A 446 37.22 -22.51 6.39
C THR A 446 38.40 -21.56 6.39
#